data_46ae246a076f299baf1020d8b9a5d2a3
#
_entry.id   46ae246a076f299baf1020d8b9a5d2a3
#
_cell.length_a   1.000
_cell.length_b   1.000
_cell.length_c   1.000
_cell.angle_alpha   90.00
_cell.angle_beta   90.00
_cell.angle_gamma   90.00
#
_symmetry.space_group_name_H-M   'P 1'
#
loop_
_entity.id
_entity.type
_entity.pdbx_description
1 polymer ?
#
loop_
_entity_poly.entity_id
_entity_poly.type
_entity_poly.pdbx_seq_one_letter_code
_entity_poly.pdbx_strand_id
1 'polypeptide(L)'
;MQNLSPRLAVAADAPVQNLAEHPAWLRLKDAVESLRPLQSKDGSIDLSAVQRHTVDPLVATVRTAVAELAPHFPHDAAYLAAVDADLAKWADTGYREPDFLDSLLAFQPADQREDGLQHLVVFPMYTQNGNPNRNLEAVLLNVVWPEWLAELERTRFDNPMFVPITFNDFTAGYDTNSAVLFPETVAVRKAPERFTWGGIFCDREAARFRVVTTNAVDLLGLEIPADAASLLEDQERAQQTFVLWDLIHDRTHSHGDLPFDPFMIKQRSPFWMYGLEELRCDLTTFKEAVQLEAEGNEHARDVQYAVLFDRLFRFPVSGDRVRNYDGMGGQLLFAYLHKHDALRWRDNRLSIDWDRAPQVTNALCAEIETLYRDGIDRPKPAHWIAAYELVSRYLTPHPASTWAKGTEALPFDLTDGKALNKALCDAVLPDEFPLSMFYEALSKKLSGVIASTTGITGAGLQGVAA
;
A
#
# COMPACT_ATOMS: atom_id res chain seq x y z
N MET A 1 -8.17 50.50 -21.11
CA MET A 1 -7.51 50.65 -19.80
C MET A 1 -7.81 49.37 -19.02
N GLN A 2 -6.89 48.39 -19.10
CA GLN A 2 -6.99 47.13 -18.39
C GLN A 2 -6.23 47.28 -17.08
N ASN A 3 -6.93 47.10 -15.97
CA ASN A 3 -6.35 47.03 -14.63
C ASN A 3 -5.62 45.69 -14.46
N LEU A 4 -4.31 45.75 -14.45
CA LEU A 4 -3.44 44.68 -14.00
C LEU A 4 -3.35 44.72 -12.46
N SER A 5 -3.95 43.76 -11.79
CA SER A 5 -3.70 43.52 -10.35
C SER A 5 -2.25 43.09 -10.14
N PRO A 6 -1.56 43.61 -9.12
CA PRO A 6 -0.19 43.21 -8.85
C PRO A 6 -0.19 41.77 -8.30
N ARG A 7 0.56 40.88 -8.97
CA ARG A 7 0.96 39.59 -8.40
C ARG A 7 1.81 39.88 -7.15
N LEU A 8 1.34 39.39 -6.00
CA LEU A 8 2.14 39.31 -4.79
C LEU A 8 3.38 38.46 -5.11
N ALA A 9 4.54 39.07 -4.98
CA ALA A 9 5.80 38.37 -5.05
C ALA A 9 5.84 37.39 -3.84
N VAL A 10 5.89 36.09 -4.13
CA VAL A 10 6.20 35.07 -3.15
C VAL A 10 7.62 35.37 -2.66
N ALA A 11 7.77 35.59 -1.37
CA ALA A 11 9.06 35.77 -0.71
C ALA A 11 9.87 34.48 -0.91
N ALA A 12 11.00 34.60 -1.61
CA ALA A 12 11.98 33.54 -1.75
C ALA A 12 12.64 33.25 -0.39
N ASP A 13 12.79 31.97 -0.10
CA ASP A 13 13.80 31.40 0.80
C ASP A 13 13.78 31.81 2.28
N ALA A 14 12.74 31.36 3.02
CA ALA A 14 13.00 30.88 4.37
C ALA A 14 13.47 29.40 4.26
N PRO A 15 14.55 28.98 4.94
CA PRO A 15 14.95 27.57 4.93
C PRO A 15 13.76 26.73 5.41
N VAL A 16 13.41 25.69 4.64
CA VAL A 16 12.38 24.73 5.06
C VAL A 16 12.82 24.19 6.40
N GLN A 17 12.09 24.56 7.47
CA GLN A 17 12.44 24.15 8.81
C GLN A 17 12.20 22.65 8.89
N ASN A 18 13.25 21.86 9.19
CA ASN A 18 13.10 20.42 9.41
C ASN A 18 12.28 20.19 10.68
N LEU A 19 10.96 19.99 10.52
CA LEU A 19 10.06 19.81 11.66
C LEU A 19 10.33 18.51 12.43
N ALA A 20 11.03 17.54 11.86
CA ALA A 20 11.47 16.35 12.57
C ALA A 20 12.48 16.65 13.69
N GLU A 21 13.18 17.79 13.62
CA GLU A 21 14.10 18.26 14.67
C GLU A 21 13.44 19.30 15.61
N HIS A 22 12.18 19.67 15.36
CA HIS A 22 11.50 20.68 16.16
C HIS A 22 11.24 20.17 17.59
N PRO A 23 11.56 20.96 18.65
CA PRO A 23 11.42 20.49 20.04
C PRO A 23 10.01 20.03 20.42
N ALA A 24 8.96 20.64 19.85
CA ALA A 24 7.59 20.22 20.09
C ALA A 24 7.29 18.84 19.45
N TRP A 25 7.82 18.57 18.26
CA TRP A 25 7.71 17.25 17.64
C TRP A 25 8.39 16.17 18.49
N LEU A 26 9.61 16.40 18.93
CA LEU A 26 10.34 15.44 19.77
C LEU A 26 9.58 15.15 21.08
N ARG A 27 9.01 16.17 21.73
CA ARG A 27 8.17 15.97 22.93
C ARG A 27 6.88 15.20 22.62
N LEU A 28 6.23 15.47 21.47
CA LEU A 28 5.05 14.75 21.03
C LEU A 28 5.37 13.27 20.83
N LYS A 29 6.44 12.98 20.10
CA LYS A 29 6.91 11.63 19.83
C LYS A 29 7.22 10.87 21.11
N ASP A 30 8.00 11.45 22.02
CA ASP A 30 8.33 10.85 23.34
C ASP A 30 7.08 10.57 24.17
N ALA A 31 6.11 11.48 24.19
CA ALA A 31 4.86 11.29 24.93
C ALA A 31 4.00 10.18 24.35
N VAL A 32 3.89 10.10 23.02
CA VAL A 32 3.17 9.02 22.31
C VAL A 32 3.84 7.66 22.57
N GLU A 33 5.17 7.59 22.47
CA GLU A 33 5.91 6.35 22.77
C GLU A 33 5.75 5.92 24.24
N SER A 34 5.67 6.88 25.17
CA SER A 34 5.42 6.60 26.58
C SER A 34 3.99 6.15 26.87
N LEU A 35 3.01 6.58 26.06
CA LEU A 35 1.62 6.12 26.14
C LEU A 35 1.44 4.70 25.62
N ARG A 36 2.18 4.30 24.61
CA ARG A 36 2.06 3.00 23.92
C ARG A 36 1.98 1.79 24.87
N PRO A 37 2.90 1.58 25.83
CA PRO A 37 2.86 0.42 26.73
C PRO A 37 1.70 0.48 27.73
N LEU A 38 1.03 1.64 27.87
CA LEU A 38 -0.11 1.83 28.77
C LEU A 38 -1.45 1.51 28.07
N GLN A 39 -1.45 1.47 26.74
CA GLN A 39 -2.64 1.25 25.93
C GLN A 39 -2.91 -0.23 25.67
N SER A 40 -4.18 -0.60 25.73
CA SER A 40 -4.71 -1.88 25.29
C SER A 40 -4.82 -1.94 23.75
N LYS A 41 -5.16 -3.12 23.20
CA LYS A 41 -5.27 -3.32 21.73
C LYS A 41 -6.27 -2.39 21.04
N ASP A 42 -7.32 -1.99 21.74
CA ASP A 42 -8.36 -1.07 21.26
C ASP A 42 -8.01 0.41 21.47
N GLY A 43 -6.82 0.70 22.00
CA GLY A 43 -6.36 2.04 22.32
C GLY A 43 -6.77 2.56 23.70
N SER A 44 -7.61 1.82 24.46
CA SER A 44 -7.99 2.20 25.82
C SER A 44 -6.84 2.06 26.82
N ILE A 45 -6.93 2.75 27.96
CA ILE A 45 -6.02 2.61 29.09
C ILE A 45 -6.81 2.18 30.32
N ASP A 46 -6.39 1.09 30.95
CA ASP A 46 -7.01 0.59 32.17
C ASP A 46 -6.55 1.37 33.40
N LEU A 47 -7.38 2.30 33.86
CA LEU A 47 -7.11 3.11 35.05
C LEU A 47 -7.14 2.32 36.38
N SER A 48 -7.50 1.05 36.35
CA SER A 48 -7.33 0.17 37.52
C SER A 48 -5.90 -0.35 37.63
N ALA A 49 -5.18 -0.46 36.51
CA ALA A 49 -3.79 -0.90 36.42
C ALA A 49 -2.81 0.28 36.37
N VAL A 50 -3.20 1.41 35.75
CA VAL A 50 -2.36 2.60 35.55
C VAL A 50 -3.06 3.81 36.14
N GLN A 51 -2.37 4.54 37.01
CA GLN A 51 -2.96 5.70 37.67
C GLN A 51 -3.04 6.92 36.74
N ARG A 52 -4.12 7.72 36.87
CA ARG A 52 -4.31 8.95 36.07
C ARG A 52 -3.12 9.92 36.12
N HIS A 53 -2.46 10.06 37.26
CA HIS A 53 -1.32 10.96 37.38
C HIS A 53 -0.12 10.55 36.49
N THR A 54 -0.08 9.32 35.97
CA THR A 54 0.90 8.87 34.97
C THR A 54 0.45 9.22 33.56
N VAL A 55 -0.84 9.10 33.26
CA VAL A 55 -1.40 9.26 31.90
C VAL A 55 -1.69 10.72 31.57
N ASP A 56 -2.35 11.46 32.51
CA ASP A 56 -2.77 12.85 32.28
C ASP A 56 -1.62 13.77 31.82
N PRO A 57 -0.40 13.72 32.40
CA PRO A 57 0.72 14.53 31.93
C PRO A 57 1.17 14.18 30.48
N LEU A 58 1.13 12.91 30.08
CA LEU A 58 1.53 12.48 28.75
C LEU A 58 0.55 13.02 27.70
N VAL A 59 -0.76 12.85 27.93
CA VAL A 59 -1.79 13.39 27.04
C VAL A 59 -1.76 14.91 27.00
N ALA A 60 -1.52 15.58 28.12
CA ALA A 60 -1.34 17.03 28.16
C ALA A 60 -0.12 17.47 27.35
N THR A 61 0.98 16.71 27.38
CA THR A 61 2.18 16.97 26.57
C THR A 61 1.87 16.82 25.08
N VAL A 62 1.14 15.77 24.68
CA VAL A 62 0.70 15.60 23.27
C VAL A 62 -0.11 16.81 22.82
N ARG A 63 -1.15 17.21 23.60
CA ARG A 63 -2.00 18.36 23.29
C ARG A 63 -1.21 19.67 23.16
N THR A 64 -0.31 19.92 24.10
CA THR A 64 0.54 21.12 24.07
C THR A 64 1.45 21.13 22.85
N ALA A 65 2.07 19.99 22.53
CA ALA A 65 2.96 19.87 21.37
C ALA A 65 2.20 20.03 20.04
N VAL A 66 0.99 19.47 19.92
CA VAL A 66 0.11 19.69 18.76
C VAL A 66 -0.22 21.17 18.61
N ALA A 67 -0.57 21.87 19.71
CA ALA A 67 -0.87 23.30 19.67
C ALA A 67 0.35 24.16 19.27
N GLU A 68 1.57 23.80 19.71
CA GLU A 68 2.81 24.48 19.34
C GLU A 68 3.19 24.22 17.88
N LEU A 69 2.87 23.05 17.33
CA LEU A 69 3.14 22.68 15.94
C LEU A 69 2.08 23.24 14.95
N ALA A 70 0.84 23.44 15.41
CA ALA A 70 -0.29 23.85 14.56
C ALA A 70 -0.01 25.08 13.67
N PRO A 71 0.74 26.12 14.09
CA PRO A 71 1.08 27.25 13.23
C PRO A 71 1.90 26.89 11.97
N HIS A 72 2.58 25.74 11.95
CA HIS A 72 3.32 25.25 10.79
C HIS A 72 2.40 24.56 9.76
N PHE A 73 1.18 24.23 10.14
CA PHE A 73 0.17 23.53 9.33
C PHE A 73 -1.13 24.34 9.24
N PRO A 74 -1.11 25.57 8.68
CA PRO A 74 -2.31 26.42 8.63
C PRO A 74 -3.45 25.80 7.81
N HIS A 75 -3.14 24.95 6.84
CA HIS A 75 -4.08 24.18 6.04
C HIS A 75 -4.82 23.11 6.86
N ASP A 76 -4.19 22.58 7.91
CA ASP A 76 -4.74 21.57 8.82
C ASP A 76 -5.32 22.17 10.13
N ALA A 77 -5.50 23.49 10.22
CA ALA A 77 -5.86 24.14 11.47
C ALA A 77 -7.16 23.58 12.08
N ALA A 78 -8.18 23.31 11.26
CA ALA A 78 -9.43 22.72 11.73
C ALA A 78 -9.23 21.28 12.24
N TYR A 79 -8.45 20.50 11.55
CA TYR A 79 -8.09 19.14 11.94
C TYR A 79 -7.31 19.10 13.25
N LEU A 80 -6.26 19.90 13.39
CA LEU A 80 -5.44 19.91 14.61
C LEU A 80 -6.22 20.44 15.84
N ALA A 81 -7.16 21.36 15.63
CA ALA A 81 -8.09 21.77 16.69
C ALA A 81 -9.04 20.63 17.09
N ALA A 82 -9.52 19.83 16.14
CA ALA A 82 -10.35 18.67 16.42
C ALA A 82 -9.54 17.57 17.15
N VAL A 83 -8.26 17.34 16.78
CA VAL A 83 -7.36 16.42 17.51
C VAL A 83 -7.24 16.81 18.98
N ASP A 84 -7.03 18.10 19.27
CA ASP A 84 -6.96 18.58 20.68
C ASP A 84 -8.27 18.30 21.42
N ALA A 85 -9.42 18.54 20.79
CA ALA A 85 -10.74 18.28 21.36
C ALA A 85 -11.00 16.78 21.62
N ASP A 86 -10.64 15.92 20.65
CA ASP A 86 -10.79 14.46 20.79
C ASP A 86 -9.87 13.90 21.89
N LEU A 87 -8.63 14.39 22.02
CA LEU A 87 -7.72 14.05 23.12
C LEU A 87 -8.29 14.48 24.46
N ALA A 88 -8.87 15.68 24.57
CA ALA A 88 -9.54 16.15 25.79
C ALA A 88 -10.71 15.25 26.16
N LYS A 89 -11.57 14.95 25.21
CA LYS A 89 -12.73 14.05 25.38
C LYS A 89 -12.31 12.64 25.80
N TRP A 90 -11.21 12.11 25.22
CA TRP A 90 -10.65 10.82 25.61
C TRP A 90 -10.20 10.82 27.07
N ALA A 91 -9.51 11.87 27.54
CA ALA A 91 -9.11 12.04 28.94
C ALA A 91 -10.34 12.16 29.88
N ASP A 92 -11.35 12.96 29.49
CA ASP A 92 -12.59 13.17 30.27
C ASP A 92 -13.41 11.88 30.42
N THR A 93 -13.40 11.02 29.38
CA THR A 93 -14.07 9.70 29.42
C THR A 93 -13.29 8.63 30.19
N GLY A 94 -12.14 8.98 30.80
CA GLY A 94 -11.29 8.07 31.56
C GLY A 94 -10.50 7.13 30.70
N TYR A 95 -10.02 7.58 29.53
CA TYR A 95 -9.19 6.84 28.59
C TYR A 95 -9.79 5.51 28.12
N ARG A 96 -11.14 5.46 27.98
CA ARG A 96 -11.82 4.34 27.37
C ARG A 96 -11.45 4.24 25.89
N GLU A 97 -11.99 3.25 25.17
CA GLU A 97 -11.80 3.14 23.73
C GLU A 97 -11.92 4.52 23.06
N PRO A 98 -10.88 5.01 22.38
CA PRO A 98 -10.88 6.34 21.78
C PRO A 98 -11.90 6.44 20.64
N ASP A 99 -12.37 7.67 20.40
CA ASP A 99 -13.30 8.00 19.33
C ASP A 99 -12.85 9.31 18.69
N PHE A 100 -12.09 9.21 17.62
CA PHE A 100 -11.48 10.34 16.91
C PHE A 100 -12.25 10.66 15.61
N LEU A 101 -13.57 10.54 15.64
CA LEU A 101 -14.41 10.79 14.47
C LEU A 101 -14.34 12.25 14.05
N ASP A 102 -14.34 13.21 14.98
CA ASP A 102 -14.38 14.64 14.64
C ASP A 102 -13.08 15.06 13.93
N SER A 103 -11.93 14.63 14.43
CA SER A 103 -10.63 14.87 13.78
C SER A 103 -10.50 14.11 12.47
N LEU A 104 -10.99 12.87 12.39
CA LEU A 104 -10.98 12.10 11.13
C LEU A 104 -11.78 12.79 10.01
N LEU A 105 -12.95 13.33 10.35
CA LEU A 105 -13.78 14.05 9.38
C LEU A 105 -13.18 15.42 8.99
N ALA A 106 -12.40 16.04 9.86
CA ALA A 106 -11.73 17.30 9.57
C ALA A 106 -10.43 17.13 8.76
N PHE A 107 -9.81 15.94 8.74
CA PHE A 107 -8.59 15.69 7.99
C PHE A 107 -8.92 15.33 6.54
N GLN A 108 -8.59 16.23 5.60
CA GLN A 108 -8.92 16.09 4.18
C GLN A 108 -7.68 16.36 3.30
N PRO A 109 -6.63 15.52 3.37
CA PRO A 109 -5.39 15.76 2.63
C PRO A 109 -5.58 15.67 1.10
N ALA A 110 -6.61 14.96 0.63
CA ALA A 110 -6.91 14.86 -0.79
C ALA A 110 -7.40 16.20 -1.41
N ASP A 111 -7.97 17.09 -0.61
CA ASP A 111 -8.38 18.42 -1.04
C ASP A 111 -7.19 19.40 -1.14
N GLN A 112 -6.01 18.99 -0.68
CA GLN A 112 -4.83 19.85 -0.50
C GLN A 112 -3.58 19.16 -1.07
N ARG A 113 -3.72 18.54 -2.25
CA ARG A 113 -2.62 17.89 -2.95
C ARG A 113 -1.72 18.93 -3.60
N GLU A 114 -0.71 19.36 -2.85
CA GLU A 114 0.34 20.29 -3.29
C GLU A 114 1.69 19.65 -3.04
N ASP A 115 2.59 19.71 -4.01
CA ASP A 115 3.90 19.05 -3.94
C ASP A 115 4.74 19.62 -2.80
N GLY A 116 5.23 18.72 -1.93
CA GLY A 116 6.00 19.08 -0.74
C GLY A 116 5.18 19.60 0.44
N LEU A 117 3.84 19.71 0.34
CA LEU A 117 3.00 20.13 1.47
C LEU A 117 3.14 19.16 2.62
N GLN A 118 3.48 19.70 3.80
CA GLN A 118 3.66 18.89 5.02
C GLN A 118 2.36 18.74 5.80
N HIS A 119 2.14 17.57 6.37
CA HIS A 119 1.07 17.30 7.34
C HIS A 119 1.62 16.71 8.64
N LEU A 120 0.97 17.07 9.75
CA LEU A 120 1.11 16.39 11.04
C LEU A 120 -0.13 15.51 11.24
N VAL A 121 0.05 14.20 11.20
CA VAL A 121 -1.05 13.23 11.42
C VAL A 121 -0.96 12.69 12.85
N VAL A 122 -2.03 12.79 13.64
CA VAL A 122 -2.10 12.27 15.01
C VAL A 122 -3.43 11.55 15.19
N PHE A 123 -3.40 10.22 15.29
CA PHE A 123 -4.59 9.40 15.50
C PHE A 123 -4.29 8.16 16.35
N PRO A 124 -5.23 7.69 17.18
CA PRO A 124 -5.22 6.30 17.63
C PRO A 124 -5.62 5.40 16.45
N MET A 125 -4.67 4.57 15.97
CA MET A 125 -4.84 3.79 14.75
C MET A 125 -4.01 2.52 14.76
N TYR A 126 -4.47 1.49 14.05
CA TYR A 126 -3.61 0.37 13.66
C TYR A 126 -2.89 0.70 12.35
N THR A 127 -1.78 0.04 12.06
CA THR A 127 -1.10 0.18 10.77
C THR A 127 -1.36 -1.05 9.90
N GLN A 128 -1.75 -0.82 8.66
CA GLN A 128 -2.02 -1.88 7.70
C GLN A 128 -0.72 -2.69 7.46
N ASN A 129 -0.81 -4.01 7.54
CA ASN A 129 0.36 -4.91 7.47
C ASN A 129 1.45 -4.64 8.53
N GLY A 130 1.10 -3.99 9.63
CA GLY A 130 2.02 -3.61 10.69
C GLY A 130 1.45 -3.84 12.08
N ASN A 131 1.45 -2.82 12.94
CA ASN A 131 0.92 -2.90 14.28
C ASN A 131 -0.62 -3.05 14.27
N PRO A 132 -1.17 -4.17 14.78
CA PRO A 132 -2.62 -4.39 14.80
C PRO A 132 -3.34 -3.64 15.95
N ASN A 133 -2.61 -3.02 16.86
CA ASN A 133 -3.17 -2.29 18.00
C ASN A 133 -3.52 -0.86 17.59
N ARG A 134 -4.64 -0.34 18.10
CA ARG A 134 -5.08 1.04 17.89
C ARG A 134 -4.45 2.00 18.87
N ASN A 135 -3.12 2.02 18.94
CA ASN A 135 -2.39 2.95 19.76
C ASN A 135 -2.44 4.36 19.18
N LEU A 136 -2.25 5.36 20.03
CA LEU A 136 -2.01 6.72 19.55
C LEU A 136 -0.69 6.73 18.77
N GLU A 137 -0.72 7.24 17.53
CA GLU A 137 0.42 7.37 16.64
C GLU A 137 0.52 8.81 16.15
N ALA A 138 1.73 9.21 15.81
CA ALA A 138 2.00 10.50 15.19
C ALA A 138 2.98 10.35 14.02
N VAL A 139 2.73 11.10 12.95
CA VAL A 139 3.54 11.07 11.72
C VAL A 139 3.71 12.48 11.19
N LEU A 140 4.94 12.84 10.81
CA LEU A 140 5.23 13.95 9.94
C LEU A 140 5.47 13.42 8.52
N LEU A 141 4.71 13.94 7.57
CA LEU A 141 4.80 13.49 6.18
C LEU A 141 4.75 14.68 5.21
N ASN A 142 5.20 14.43 3.97
CA ASN A 142 5.02 15.34 2.85
C ASN A 142 4.13 14.67 1.80
N VAL A 143 3.28 15.47 1.15
CA VAL A 143 2.58 15.08 -0.06
C VAL A 143 3.54 15.12 -1.25
N VAL A 144 3.43 14.15 -2.15
CA VAL A 144 4.18 14.10 -3.42
C VAL A 144 3.18 14.36 -4.55
N TRP A 145 3.15 15.58 -5.07
CA TRP A 145 2.16 15.97 -6.07
C TRP A 145 2.77 16.86 -7.18
N PRO A 146 3.81 16.36 -7.90
CA PRO A 146 4.42 17.13 -8.98
C PRO A 146 3.43 17.38 -10.11
N GLU A 147 3.66 18.43 -10.90
CA GLU A 147 2.78 18.87 -11.98
C GLU A 147 2.46 17.77 -13.00
N TRP A 148 3.43 16.91 -13.33
CA TRP A 148 3.20 15.80 -14.26
C TRP A 148 2.19 14.77 -13.73
N LEU A 149 2.19 14.52 -12.41
CA LEU A 149 1.24 13.63 -11.74
C LEU A 149 -0.17 14.26 -11.72
N ALA A 150 -0.24 15.54 -11.32
CA ALA A 150 -1.50 16.30 -11.31
C ALA A 150 -2.15 16.33 -12.70
N GLU A 151 -1.35 16.48 -13.75
CA GLU A 151 -1.84 16.44 -15.14
C GLU A 151 -2.37 15.05 -15.54
N LEU A 152 -1.66 13.97 -15.20
CA LEU A 152 -2.10 12.61 -15.49
C LEU A 152 -3.36 12.24 -14.71
N GLU A 153 -3.44 12.60 -13.43
CA GLU A 153 -4.63 12.36 -12.62
C GLU A 153 -5.84 13.09 -13.20
N ARG A 154 -5.70 14.37 -13.54
CA ARG A 154 -6.77 15.20 -14.06
C ARG A 154 -7.26 14.77 -15.45
N THR A 155 -6.38 14.27 -16.31
CA THR A 155 -6.68 14.01 -17.74
C THR A 155 -6.94 12.57 -18.09
N ARG A 156 -6.37 11.61 -17.32
CA ARG A 156 -6.39 10.19 -17.71
C ARG A 156 -6.73 9.25 -16.57
N PHE A 157 -6.18 9.47 -15.37
CA PHE A 157 -6.28 8.54 -14.27
C PHE A 157 -6.98 9.15 -13.06
N ASP A 158 -8.17 9.73 -13.26
CA ASP A 158 -8.97 10.35 -12.19
C ASP A 158 -9.03 9.45 -10.96
N ASN A 159 -8.42 9.92 -9.86
CA ASN A 159 -8.38 9.26 -8.58
C ASN A 159 -8.35 10.28 -7.43
N PRO A 160 -9.52 10.85 -7.10
CA PRO A 160 -9.62 11.96 -6.15
C PRO A 160 -9.22 11.59 -4.72
N MET A 161 -9.14 10.31 -4.38
CA MET A 161 -8.75 9.84 -3.04
C MET A 161 -7.25 9.61 -2.89
N PHE A 162 -6.50 9.55 -3.98
CA PHE A 162 -5.09 9.19 -3.98
C PHE A 162 -4.22 10.32 -3.44
N VAL A 163 -3.42 10.03 -2.42
CA VAL A 163 -2.48 10.95 -1.79
C VAL A 163 -1.13 10.24 -1.58
N PRO A 164 -0.20 10.34 -2.54
CA PRO A 164 1.14 9.80 -2.36
C PRO A 164 1.92 10.64 -1.36
N ILE A 165 2.59 9.98 -0.43
CA ILE A 165 3.27 10.63 0.69
C ILE A 165 4.66 10.04 0.94
N THR A 166 5.52 10.87 1.53
CA THR A 166 6.83 10.47 2.05
C THR A 166 6.91 10.75 3.54
N PHE A 167 7.71 9.98 4.25
CA PHE A 167 7.94 10.18 5.68
C PHE A 167 9.04 11.21 5.93
N ASN A 168 8.77 12.12 6.89
CA ASN A 168 9.82 12.91 7.52
C ASN A 168 10.25 12.28 8.84
N ASP A 169 9.29 11.93 9.70
CA ASP A 169 9.50 11.18 10.94
C ASP A 169 8.16 10.58 11.43
N PHE A 170 8.22 9.56 12.28
CA PHE A 170 7.04 8.84 12.77
C PHE A 170 7.28 8.16 14.10
N THR A 171 6.21 7.77 14.78
CA THR A 171 6.22 6.94 15.98
C THR A 171 6.29 5.45 15.67
N ALA A 172 6.67 4.62 16.63
CA ALA A 172 7.03 3.22 16.44
C ALA A 172 5.92 2.31 15.87
N GLY A 173 4.65 2.75 15.83
CA GLY A 173 3.60 2.03 15.12
C GLY A 173 3.85 1.95 13.62
N TYR A 174 4.60 2.89 13.08
CA TYR A 174 5.02 2.91 11.68
C TYR A 174 6.43 2.34 11.43
N ASP A 175 7.12 1.90 12.48
CA ASP A 175 8.34 1.08 12.34
C ASP A 175 7.95 -0.37 12.02
N THR A 176 7.32 -0.55 10.88
CA THR A 176 6.66 -1.78 10.44
C THR A 176 6.73 -1.93 8.93
N ASN A 177 6.02 -2.93 8.40
CA ASN A 177 5.87 -3.15 6.97
C ASN A 177 4.65 -2.41 6.35
N SER A 178 4.07 -1.45 7.05
CA SER A 178 2.95 -0.67 6.53
C SER A 178 3.35 0.11 5.27
N ALA A 179 2.49 0.07 4.27
CA ALA A 179 2.65 0.78 2.99
C ALA A 179 1.63 1.91 2.81
N VAL A 180 0.61 1.96 3.69
CA VAL A 180 -0.54 2.84 3.50
C VAL A 180 -1.03 3.42 4.84
N LEU A 181 -1.69 4.57 4.75
CA LEU A 181 -2.42 5.22 5.82
C LEU A 181 -3.86 5.47 5.35
N PHE A 182 -4.81 4.74 5.94
CA PHE A 182 -6.22 4.81 5.54
C PHE A 182 -7.13 5.26 6.68
N PRO A 183 -8.20 6.01 6.38
CA PRO A 183 -9.19 6.46 7.35
C PRO A 183 -9.77 5.34 8.21
N GLU A 184 -10.00 4.15 7.63
CA GLU A 184 -10.56 3.00 8.33
C GLU A 184 -9.67 2.40 9.41
N THR A 185 -8.39 2.79 9.45
CA THR A 185 -7.46 2.35 10.51
C THR A 185 -7.65 3.12 11.80
N VAL A 186 -8.22 4.32 11.72
CA VAL A 186 -8.43 5.23 12.86
C VAL A 186 -9.50 4.69 13.81
N ALA A 187 -9.28 4.85 15.11
CA ALA A 187 -10.23 4.42 16.12
C ALA A 187 -11.43 5.38 16.17
N VAL A 188 -12.56 4.90 15.67
CA VAL A 188 -13.86 5.56 15.71
C VAL A 188 -14.94 4.58 16.13
N ARG A 189 -15.93 5.04 16.88
CA ARG A 189 -17.07 4.19 17.30
C ARG A 189 -18.04 3.90 16.18
N LYS A 190 -18.18 4.85 15.25
CA LYS A 190 -19.01 4.69 14.06
C LYS A 190 -18.22 5.14 12.85
N ALA A 191 -17.88 4.20 11.98
CA ALA A 191 -17.20 4.52 10.74
C ALA A 191 -18.06 5.47 9.88
N PRO A 192 -17.46 6.48 9.24
CA PRO A 192 -18.16 7.31 8.25
C PRO A 192 -18.65 6.46 7.07
N GLU A 193 -19.69 6.93 6.39
CA GLU A 193 -20.28 6.21 5.24
C GLU A 193 -19.32 6.13 4.06
N ARG A 194 -18.45 7.13 3.91
CA ARG A 194 -17.43 7.23 2.85
C ARG A 194 -16.14 7.76 3.44
N PHE A 195 -15.04 7.23 2.92
CA PHE A 195 -13.72 7.79 3.11
C PHE A 195 -13.33 8.60 1.87
N THR A 196 -12.56 9.66 2.06
CA THR A 196 -12.28 10.67 1.04
C THR A 196 -10.81 10.75 0.66
N TRP A 197 -9.95 9.97 1.31
CA TRP A 197 -8.51 9.96 1.05
C TRP A 197 -7.88 8.60 1.35
N GLY A 198 -6.76 8.32 0.70
CA GLY A 198 -5.88 7.19 0.97
C GLY A 198 -4.43 7.64 0.82
N GLY A 199 -3.65 7.54 1.89
CA GLY A 199 -2.23 7.88 1.90
C GLY A 199 -1.38 6.69 1.49
N ILE A 200 -0.53 6.81 0.46
CA ILE A 200 0.36 5.76 -0.02
C ILE A 200 1.82 6.15 0.24
N PHE A 201 2.58 5.28 0.86
CA PHE A 201 3.96 5.55 1.29
C PHE A 201 4.96 5.24 0.17
N CYS A 202 5.00 6.10 -0.84
CA CYS A 202 5.79 5.87 -2.05
C CYS A 202 7.31 5.81 -1.80
N ASP A 203 7.83 6.54 -0.82
CA ASP A 203 9.25 6.47 -0.44
C ASP A 203 9.64 5.13 0.17
N ARG A 204 8.77 4.58 1.01
CA ARG A 204 8.97 3.28 1.66
C ARG A 204 8.90 2.14 0.66
N GLU A 205 7.91 2.17 -0.23
CA GLU A 205 7.78 1.15 -1.27
C GLU A 205 8.97 1.19 -2.22
N ALA A 206 9.40 2.37 -2.66
CA ALA A 206 10.60 2.54 -3.47
C ALA A 206 11.87 2.02 -2.77
N ALA A 207 12.03 2.32 -1.47
CA ALA A 207 13.17 1.85 -0.70
C ALA A 207 13.20 0.31 -0.57
N ARG A 208 12.05 -0.32 -0.28
CA ARG A 208 11.91 -1.78 -0.24
C ARG A 208 12.20 -2.43 -1.58
N PHE A 209 11.60 -1.89 -2.62
CA PHE A 209 11.81 -2.34 -3.99
C PHE A 209 13.29 -2.39 -4.33
N ARG A 210 14.02 -1.30 -4.13
CA ARG A 210 15.45 -1.20 -4.40
C ARG A 210 16.25 -2.25 -3.65
N VAL A 211 16.05 -2.36 -2.34
CA VAL A 211 16.80 -3.32 -1.49
C VAL A 211 16.50 -4.76 -1.88
N VAL A 212 15.22 -5.11 -2.01
CA VAL A 212 14.83 -6.51 -2.27
C VAL A 212 15.20 -6.92 -3.69
N THR A 213 14.94 -6.07 -4.67
CA THR A 213 15.21 -6.38 -6.08
C THR A 213 16.71 -6.49 -6.34
N THR A 214 17.54 -5.59 -5.82
CA THR A 214 19.01 -5.70 -5.97
C THR A 214 19.52 -7.04 -5.44
N ASN A 215 19.10 -7.42 -4.23
CA ASN A 215 19.52 -8.71 -3.66
C ASN A 215 18.97 -9.92 -4.45
N ALA A 216 17.76 -9.82 -5.01
CA ALA A 216 17.20 -10.89 -5.84
C ALA A 216 17.93 -11.02 -7.18
N VAL A 217 18.24 -9.90 -7.83
CA VAL A 217 19.01 -9.85 -9.09
C VAL A 217 20.38 -10.52 -8.90
N ASP A 218 21.09 -10.16 -7.84
CA ASP A 218 22.40 -10.76 -7.52
C ASP A 218 22.29 -12.25 -7.21
N LEU A 219 21.35 -12.63 -6.36
CA LEU A 219 21.13 -14.03 -5.96
C LEU A 219 20.79 -14.93 -7.15
N LEU A 220 20.01 -14.41 -8.08
CA LEU A 220 19.52 -15.17 -9.24
C LEU A 220 20.46 -15.05 -10.46
N GLY A 221 21.51 -14.24 -10.38
CA GLY A 221 22.42 -13.96 -11.49
C GLY A 221 21.69 -13.38 -12.71
N LEU A 222 20.67 -12.55 -12.47
CA LEU A 222 19.85 -11.97 -13.53
C LEU A 222 20.58 -10.78 -14.16
N GLU A 223 20.73 -10.81 -15.48
CA GLU A 223 21.20 -9.66 -16.24
C GLU A 223 20.02 -8.70 -16.51
N ILE A 224 20.15 -7.45 -16.04
CA ILE A 224 19.13 -6.41 -16.19
C ILE A 224 19.61 -5.30 -17.14
N PRO A 225 18.68 -4.61 -17.84
CA PRO A 225 19.01 -3.44 -18.63
C PRO A 225 19.66 -2.31 -17.82
N ALA A 226 20.45 -1.47 -18.45
CA ALA A 226 21.18 -0.38 -17.76
C ALA A 226 20.24 0.65 -17.12
N ASP A 227 19.10 0.93 -17.76
CA ASP A 227 18.06 1.82 -17.22
C ASP A 227 17.36 1.21 -15.98
N ALA A 228 17.11 -0.12 -15.98
CA ALA A 228 16.62 -0.82 -14.82
C ALA A 228 17.64 -0.83 -13.67
N ALA A 229 18.95 -0.97 -13.97
CA ALA A 229 19.99 -0.85 -12.96
C ALA A 229 20.04 0.56 -12.35
N SER A 230 19.95 1.61 -13.18
CA SER A 230 19.87 2.99 -12.71
C SER A 230 18.65 3.27 -11.83
N LEU A 231 17.50 2.65 -12.13
CA LEU A 231 16.30 2.73 -11.27
C LEU A 231 16.57 2.17 -9.87
N LEU A 232 17.31 1.06 -9.78
CA LEU A 232 17.65 0.46 -8.48
C LEU A 232 18.66 1.28 -7.67
N GLU A 233 19.42 2.14 -8.30
CA GLU A 233 20.42 3.00 -7.65
C GLU A 233 19.85 4.34 -7.17
N ASP A 234 18.73 4.80 -7.74
CA ASP A 234 18.16 6.13 -7.51
C ASP A 234 16.85 6.06 -6.73
N GLN A 235 16.84 6.58 -5.48
CA GLN A 235 15.68 6.58 -4.60
C GLN A 235 14.57 7.51 -5.09
N GLU A 236 14.93 8.69 -5.60
CA GLU A 236 13.92 9.67 -6.05
C GLU A 236 13.25 9.18 -7.33
N ARG A 237 14.02 8.66 -8.28
CA ARG A 237 13.48 8.03 -9.49
C ARG A 237 12.58 6.84 -9.18
N ALA A 238 12.98 5.98 -8.26
CA ALA A 238 12.14 4.88 -7.80
C ALA A 238 10.86 5.38 -7.13
N GLN A 239 10.93 6.42 -6.31
CA GLN A 239 9.76 7.02 -5.66
C GLN A 239 8.76 7.57 -6.68
N GLN A 240 9.22 8.31 -7.69
CA GLN A 240 8.35 8.81 -8.77
C GLN A 240 7.73 7.67 -9.58
N THR A 241 8.48 6.58 -9.77
CA THR A 241 7.98 5.35 -10.39
C THR A 241 6.82 4.75 -9.61
N PHE A 242 6.94 4.64 -8.27
CA PHE A 242 5.87 4.13 -7.42
C PHE A 242 4.66 5.08 -7.38
N VAL A 243 4.87 6.39 -7.38
CA VAL A 243 3.77 7.36 -7.46
C VAL A 243 2.92 7.16 -8.72
N LEU A 244 3.55 6.95 -9.88
CA LEU A 244 2.83 6.66 -11.12
C LEU A 244 2.15 5.29 -11.10
N TRP A 245 2.83 4.27 -10.58
CA TRP A 245 2.27 2.93 -10.43
C TRP A 245 1.02 2.96 -9.56
N ASP A 246 1.12 3.51 -8.35
CA ASP A 246 0.04 3.51 -7.37
C ASP A 246 -1.16 4.34 -7.83
N LEU A 247 -0.95 5.45 -8.54
CA LEU A 247 -2.05 6.23 -9.14
C LEU A 247 -2.93 5.35 -10.04
N ILE A 248 -2.31 4.57 -10.93
CA ILE A 248 -3.03 3.73 -11.89
C ILE A 248 -3.60 2.49 -11.21
N HIS A 249 -2.84 1.88 -10.30
CA HIS A 249 -3.22 0.70 -9.55
C HIS A 249 -4.46 0.95 -8.68
N ASP A 250 -4.44 1.99 -7.84
CA ASP A 250 -5.54 2.31 -6.95
C ASP A 250 -6.80 2.73 -7.70
N ARG A 251 -6.63 3.50 -8.80
CA ARG A 251 -7.74 3.81 -9.69
C ARG A 251 -8.38 2.53 -10.25
N THR A 252 -7.56 1.55 -10.62
CA THR A 252 -8.04 0.28 -11.17
C THR A 252 -8.83 -0.51 -10.14
N HIS A 253 -8.45 -0.47 -8.85
CA HIS A 253 -9.23 -1.04 -7.76
C HIS A 253 -10.58 -0.35 -7.58
N SER A 254 -10.62 0.97 -7.65
CA SER A 254 -11.83 1.72 -7.35
C SER A 254 -12.91 1.58 -8.44
N HIS A 255 -12.57 1.64 -9.69
CA HIS A 255 -13.47 1.43 -10.83
C HIS A 255 -12.72 1.12 -12.13
N GLY A 256 -11.54 1.68 -12.37
CA GLY A 256 -10.82 1.48 -13.63
C GLY A 256 -11.73 1.73 -14.84
N ASP A 257 -11.62 0.84 -15.82
CA ASP A 257 -12.46 0.86 -17.03
C ASP A 257 -13.64 -0.14 -16.97
N LEU A 258 -13.81 -0.84 -15.86
CA LEU A 258 -14.94 -1.75 -15.67
C LEU A 258 -16.18 -0.99 -15.22
N PRO A 259 -17.38 -1.38 -15.72
CA PRO A 259 -18.63 -0.70 -15.37
C PRO A 259 -19.16 -1.07 -13.96
N PHE A 260 -18.41 -1.82 -13.18
CA PHE A 260 -18.75 -2.25 -11.82
C PHE A 260 -17.50 -2.19 -10.95
N ASP A 261 -17.70 -2.07 -9.63
CA ASP A 261 -16.62 -2.16 -8.66
C ASP A 261 -16.04 -3.59 -8.66
N PRO A 262 -14.82 -3.81 -9.20
CA PRO A 262 -14.18 -5.11 -9.20
C PRO A 262 -13.71 -5.52 -7.80
N PHE A 263 -13.76 -4.61 -6.84
CA PHE A 263 -13.26 -4.75 -5.48
C PHE A 263 -14.12 -5.73 -4.65
N MET A 264 -14.20 -6.96 -5.13
CA MET A 264 -14.93 -8.03 -4.43
C MET A 264 -14.30 -8.43 -3.08
N ILE A 265 -13.15 -7.89 -2.78
CA ILE A 265 -12.40 -8.02 -1.52
C ILE A 265 -13.28 -7.71 -0.30
N LYS A 266 -14.07 -6.65 -0.31
CA LYS A 266 -14.99 -6.30 0.79
C LYS A 266 -16.06 -7.35 1.08
N GLN A 267 -16.18 -8.37 0.25
CA GLN A 267 -17.26 -9.33 0.30
C GLN A 267 -16.84 -10.75 0.71
N ARG A 268 -15.67 -10.93 1.34
CA ARG A 268 -15.16 -12.24 1.77
C ARG A 268 -15.09 -13.26 0.63
N SER A 269 -14.53 -12.86 -0.49
CA SER A 269 -14.19 -13.74 -1.61
C SER A 269 -13.15 -14.79 -1.18
N PRO A 270 -12.99 -15.91 -1.89
CA PRO A 270 -11.88 -16.83 -1.66
C PRO A 270 -10.55 -16.06 -1.61
N PHE A 271 -9.68 -16.43 -0.68
CA PHE A 271 -8.45 -15.65 -0.41
C PHE A 271 -7.56 -15.46 -1.67
N TRP A 272 -7.45 -16.47 -2.49
CA TRP A 272 -6.67 -16.41 -3.73
C TRP A 272 -7.23 -15.42 -4.78
N MET A 273 -8.51 -15.05 -4.69
CA MET A 273 -9.10 -14.01 -5.56
C MET A 273 -8.51 -12.63 -5.28
N TYR A 274 -8.07 -12.35 -4.06
CA TYR A 274 -7.36 -11.11 -3.75
C TYR A 274 -6.07 -11.01 -4.57
N GLY A 275 -5.27 -12.09 -4.59
CA GLY A 275 -4.05 -12.12 -5.37
C GLY A 275 -4.28 -11.97 -6.88
N LEU A 276 -5.39 -12.48 -7.40
CA LEU A 276 -5.74 -12.27 -8.80
C LEU A 276 -6.15 -10.83 -9.08
N GLU A 277 -6.89 -10.21 -8.17
CA GLU A 277 -7.31 -8.81 -8.29
C GLU A 277 -6.12 -7.85 -8.22
N GLU A 278 -5.21 -8.04 -7.25
CA GLU A 278 -3.98 -7.26 -7.15
C GLU A 278 -3.12 -7.41 -8.41
N LEU A 279 -2.99 -8.63 -8.93
CA LEU A 279 -2.28 -8.86 -10.18
C LEU A 279 -2.98 -8.16 -11.36
N ARG A 280 -4.32 -8.19 -11.41
CA ARG A 280 -5.09 -7.47 -12.45
C ARG A 280 -4.78 -5.98 -12.46
N CYS A 281 -4.74 -5.36 -11.28
CA CYS A 281 -4.45 -3.93 -11.14
C CYS A 281 -3.03 -3.61 -11.59
N ASP A 282 -2.04 -4.40 -11.19
CA ASP A 282 -0.66 -4.22 -11.62
C ASP A 282 -0.44 -4.46 -13.10
N LEU A 283 -1.09 -5.48 -13.66
CA LEU A 283 -0.97 -5.73 -15.11
C LEU A 283 -1.70 -4.67 -15.93
N THR A 284 -2.77 -4.07 -15.40
CA THR A 284 -3.41 -2.91 -16.01
C THR A 284 -2.46 -1.71 -15.96
N THR A 285 -1.82 -1.47 -14.81
CA THR A 285 -0.77 -0.44 -14.68
C THR A 285 0.37 -0.68 -15.67
N PHE A 286 0.83 -1.91 -15.79
CA PHE A 286 1.88 -2.28 -16.74
C PHE A 286 1.47 -1.98 -18.20
N LYS A 287 0.25 -2.34 -18.58
CA LYS A 287 -0.31 -2.07 -19.91
C LYS A 287 -0.38 -0.57 -20.19
N GLU A 288 -0.89 0.22 -19.23
CA GLU A 288 -0.94 1.67 -19.35
C GLU A 288 0.46 2.29 -19.41
N ALA A 289 1.42 1.76 -18.65
CA ALA A 289 2.81 2.20 -18.70
C ALA A 289 3.46 1.93 -20.09
N VAL A 290 3.18 0.79 -20.73
CA VAL A 290 3.65 0.54 -22.11
C VAL A 290 3.10 1.59 -23.08
N GLN A 291 1.83 1.99 -22.91
CA GLN A 291 1.24 3.02 -23.75
C GLN A 291 1.81 4.41 -23.44
N LEU A 292 1.97 4.77 -22.17
CA LEU A 292 2.59 6.03 -21.75
C LEU A 292 4.02 6.18 -22.24
N GLU A 293 4.80 5.07 -22.26
CA GLU A 293 6.15 5.07 -22.81
C GLU A 293 6.14 5.40 -24.31
N ALA A 294 5.22 4.82 -25.08
CA ALA A 294 5.05 5.13 -26.49
C ALA A 294 4.62 6.59 -26.72
N GLU A 295 3.98 7.22 -25.76
CA GLU A 295 3.59 8.64 -25.76
C GLU A 295 4.72 9.56 -25.24
N GLY A 296 5.84 8.99 -24.76
CA GLY A 296 7.04 9.73 -24.34
C GLY A 296 7.07 10.11 -22.85
N ASN A 297 6.26 9.46 -22.00
CA ASN A 297 6.34 9.67 -20.56
C ASN A 297 7.65 9.08 -20.00
N GLU A 298 8.41 9.87 -19.25
CA GLU A 298 9.75 9.51 -18.78
C GLU A 298 9.78 8.45 -17.65
N HIS A 299 8.70 8.32 -16.88
CA HIS A 299 8.61 7.36 -15.77
C HIS A 299 8.02 6.01 -16.20
N ALA A 300 7.40 5.95 -17.36
CA ALA A 300 6.59 4.81 -17.78
C ALA A 300 7.40 3.52 -17.98
N ARG A 301 8.64 3.61 -18.47
CA ARG A 301 9.53 2.45 -18.61
C ARG A 301 9.94 1.89 -17.25
N ASP A 302 10.18 2.77 -16.29
CA ASP A 302 10.55 2.41 -14.93
C ASP A 302 9.39 1.68 -14.21
N VAL A 303 8.14 2.11 -14.43
CA VAL A 303 6.95 1.41 -13.93
C VAL A 303 6.88 -0.02 -14.45
N GLN A 304 7.20 -0.25 -15.73
CA GLN A 304 7.23 -1.62 -16.28
C GLN A 304 8.26 -2.49 -15.55
N TYR A 305 9.46 -1.97 -15.29
CA TYR A 305 10.48 -2.71 -14.52
C TYR A 305 10.03 -2.94 -13.08
N ALA A 306 9.50 -1.92 -12.42
CA ALA A 306 9.07 -2.02 -11.04
C ALA A 306 7.97 -3.07 -10.84
N VAL A 307 6.95 -3.06 -11.69
CA VAL A 307 5.86 -4.07 -11.66
C VAL A 307 6.42 -5.47 -11.86
N LEU A 308 7.28 -5.68 -12.87
CA LEU A 308 7.87 -7.00 -13.12
C LEU A 308 8.72 -7.47 -11.92
N PHE A 309 9.61 -6.62 -11.42
CA PHE A 309 10.52 -7.02 -10.35
C PHE A 309 9.79 -7.27 -9.03
N ASP A 310 8.86 -6.41 -8.63
CA ASP A 310 8.13 -6.58 -7.40
C ASP A 310 7.22 -7.82 -7.45
N ARG A 311 6.52 -8.03 -8.56
CA ARG A 311 5.70 -9.23 -8.74
C ARG A 311 6.52 -10.51 -8.81
N LEU A 312 7.73 -10.47 -9.39
CA LEU A 312 8.58 -11.64 -9.48
C LEU A 312 9.42 -11.89 -8.22
N PHE A 313 9.85 -10.86 -7.49
CA PHE A 313 10.88 -11.03 -6.47
C PHE A 313 10.47 -10.61 -5.06
N ARG A 314 9.60 -9.60 -4.89
CA ARG A 314 9.22 -9.10 -3.57
C ARG A 314 7.91 -9.69 -3.08
N PHE A 315 6.84 -9.54 -3.80
CA PHE A 315 5.50 -9.94 -3.35
C PHE A 315 5.37 -11.43 -3.01
N PRO A 316 5.89 -12.39 -3.80
CA PRO A 316 5.77 -13.80 -3.44
C PRO A 316 6.53 -14.22 -2.18
N VAL A 317 7.49 -13.41 -1.74
CA VAL A 317 8.39 -13.76 -0.62
C VAL A 317 8.23 -12.84 0.59
N SER A 318 7.40 -11.79 0.48
CA SER A 318 7.13 -10.85 1.57
C SER A 318 6.01 -11.34 2.48
N GLY A 319 6.12 -11.02 3.77
CA GLY A 319 5.08 -11.26 4.76
C GLY A 319 4.88 -12.72 5.17
N ASP A 320 3.84 -12.93 6.00
CA ASP A 320 3.39 -14.26 6.39
C ASP A 320 2.67 -14.92 5.22
N ARG A 321 3.13 -16.10 4.82
CA ARG A 321 2.61 -16.86 3.70
C ARG A 321 1.09 -17.02 3.73
N VAL A 322 0.51 -17.29 4.89
CA VAL A 322 -0.93 -17.48 5.06
C VAL A 322 -1.74 -16.20 4.79
N ARG A 323 -1.09 -15.03 4.86
CA ARG A 323 -1.72 -13.71 4.63
C ARG A 323 -1.17 -12.99 3.40
N ASN A 324 -0.21 -13.60 2.73
CA ASN A 324 0.39 -13.03 1.53
C ASN A 324 -0.45 -13.38 0.29
N TYR A 325 -1.55 -12.66 0.09
CA TYR A 325 -2.39 -12.82 -1.10
C TYR A 325 -1.67 -12.40 -2.39
N ASP A 326 -0.72 -11.48 -2.32
CA ASP A 326 0.10 -11.05 -3.45
C ASP A 326 1.00 -12.16 -4.00
N GLY A 327 1.36 -13.12 -3.17
CA GLY A 327 2.23 -14.24 -3.55
C GLY A 327 1.67 -15.07 -4.70
N MET A 328 0.37 -15.30 -4.77
CA MET A 328 -0.26 -16.02 -5.86
C MET A 328 -0.15 -15.26 -7.18
N GLY A 329 -0.40 -13.95 -7.16
CA GLY A 329 -0.28 -13.10 -8.35
C GLY A 329 1.14 -13.12 -8.95
N GLY A 330 2.16 -12.99 -8.10
CA GLY A 330 3.56 -13.07 -8.54
C GLY A 330 3.93 -14.43 -9.11
N GLN A 331 3.48 -15.52 -8.48
CA GLN A 331 3.69 -16.87 -9.02
C GLN A 331 2.99 -17.07 -10.37
N LEU A 332 1.79 -16.53 -10.54
CA LEU A 332 1.04 -16.62 -11.80
C LEU A 332 1.78 -15.89 -12.92
N LEU A 333 2.28 -14.69 -12.68
CA LEU A 333 3.08 -13.95 -13.66
C LEU A 333 4.37 -14.71 -14.01
N PHE A 334 5.09 -15.22 -13.01
CA PHE A 334 6.30 -16.02 -13.24
C PHE A 334 6.01 -17.25 -14.12
N ALA A 335 4.97 -18.02 -13.77
CA ALA A 335 4.59 -19.22 -14.50
C ALA A 335 4.16 -18.91 -15.95
N TYR A 336 3.45 -17.79 -16.13
CA TYR A 336 3.02 -17.35 -17.45
C TYR A 336 4.23 -16.95 -18.32
N LEU A 337 5.10 -16.09 -17.82
CA LEU A 337 6.32 -15.70 -18.52
C LEU A 337 7.20 -16.91 -18.87
N HIS A 338 7.34 -17.85 -17.93
CA HIS A 338 8.13 -19.06 -18.14
C HIS A 338 7.52 -19.99 -19.21
N LYS A 339 6.21 -20.22 -19.18
CA LYS A 339 5.52 -21.06 -20.18
C LYS A 339 5.49 -20.43 -21.56
N HIS A 340 5.61 -19.13 -21.66
CA HIS A 340 5.66 -18.39 -22.92
C HIS A 340 7.08 -17.96 -23.33
N ASP A 341 8.12 -18.59 -22.76
CA ASP A 341 9.53 -18.39 -23.11
C ASP A 341 10.06 -16.94 -22.95
N ALA A 342 9.37 -16.08 -22.21
CA ALA A 342 9.84 -14.74 -21.86
C ALA A 342 10.72 -14.73 -20.60
N LEU A 343 10.69 -15.80 -19.81
CA LEU A 343 11.52 -16.02 -18.63
C LEU A 343 12.03 -17.45 -18.63
N ARG A 344 13.32 -17.65 -18.31
CA ARG A 344 13.95 -18.97 -18.28
C ARG A 344 14.84 -19.12 -17.07
N TRP A 345 14.80 -20.30 -16.46
CA TRP A 345 15.73 -20.74 -15.42
C TRP A 345 16.65 -21.82 -15.98
N ARG A 346 17.90 -21.51 -16.11
CA ARG A 346 18.93 -22.45 -16.63
C ARG A 346 20.26 -22.19 -15.95
N ASP A 347 20.99 -23.27 -15.66
CA ASP A 347 22.35 -23.22 -15.09
C ASP A 347 22.45 -22.36 -13.82
N ASN A 348 21.42 -22.45 -12.95
CA ASN A 348 21.26 -21.66 -11.73
C ASN A 348 21.19 -20.15 -11.95
N ARG A 349 20.80 -19.72 -13.14
CA ARG A 349 20.55 -18.32 -13.49
C ARG A 349 19.13 -18.10 -13.99
N LEU A 350 18.57 -16.99 -13.61
CA LEU A 350 17.35 -16.48 -14.20
C LEU A 350 17.69 -15.59 -15.39
N SER A 351 16.96 -15.71 -16.46
CA SER A 351 17.05 -14.79 -17.59
C SER A 351 15.65 -14.35 -18.02
N ILE A 352 15.52 -13.07 -18.36
CA ILE A 352 14.30 -12.47 -18.92
C ILE A 352 14.63 -11.94 -20.30
N ASP A 353 13.79 -12.28 -21.27
CA ASP A 353 13.80 -11.69 -22.60
C ASP A 353 13.08 -10.33 -22.53
N TRP A 354 13.84 -9.27 -22.36
CA TRP A 354 13.32 -7.91 -22.12
C TRP A 354 12.54 -7.35 -23.31
N ASP A 355 12.80 -7.81 -24.52
CA ASP A 355 12.04 -7.40 -25.71
C ASP A 355 10.68 -8.11 -25.78
N ARG A 356 10.61 -9.32 -25.26
CA ARG A 356 9.41 -10.17 -25.29
C ARG A 356 8.54 -10.03 -24.03
N ALA A 357 9.14 -9.76 -22.88
CA ALA A 357 8.43 -9.69 -21.62
C ALA A 357 7.23 -8.73 -21.61
N PRO A 358 7.29 -7.52 -22.20
CA PRO A 358 6.13 -6.63 -22.25
C PRO A 358 4.94 -7.21 -23.01
N GLN A 359 5.18 -7.87 -24.13
CA GLN A 359 4.11 -8.49 -24.92
C GLN A 359 3.45 -9.65 -24.18
N VAL A 360 4.25 -10.50 -23.52
CA VAL A 360 3.75 -11.66 -22.77
C VAL A 360 3.01 -11.20 -21.52
N THR A 361 3.51 -10.19 -20.81
CA THR A 361 2.84 -9.59 -19.65
C THR A 361 1.48 -9.00 -20.03
N ASN A 362 1.43 -8.25 -21.14
CA ASN A 362 0.17 -7.70 -21.66
C ASN A 362 -0.80 -8.79 -22.14
N ALA A 363 -0.32 -9.92 -22.61
CA ALA A 363 -1.19 -11.05 -22.96
C ALA A 363 -1.86 -11.66 -21.72
N LEU A 364 -1.15 -11.80 -20.60
CA LEU A 364 -1.75 -12.21 -19.33
C LEU A 364 -2.77 -11.18 -18.82
N CYS A 365 -2.45 -9.89 -18.93
CA CYS A 365 -3.40 -8.82 -18.63
C CYS A 365 -4.69 -8.99 -19.42
N ALA A 366 -4.60 -9.21 -20.72
CA ALA A 366 -5.74 -9.40 -21.60
C ALA A 366 -6.58 -10.65 -21.25
N GLU A 367 -5.95 -11.76 -20.86
CA GLU A 367 -6.66 -12.95 -20.38
C GLU A 367 -7.46 -12.67 -19.10
N ILE A 368 -6.85 -11.98 -18.15
CA ILE A 368 -7.51 -11.63 -16.88
C ILE A 368 -8.64 -10.61 -17.13
N GLU A 369 -8.40 -9.56 -17.89
CA GLU A 369 -9.42 -8.58 -18.23
C GLU A 369 -10.61 -9.20 -18.97
N THR A 370 -10.35 -10.15 -19.90
CA THR A 370 -11.40 -10.91 -20.56
C THR A 370 -12.25 -11.70 -19.58
N LEU A 371 -11.62 -12.34 -18.57
CA LEU A 371 -12.34 -13.03 -17.52
C LEU A 371 -13.37 -12.13 -16.81
N TYR A 372 -12.98 -10.89 -16.51
CA TYR A 372 -13.86 -9.92 -15.83
C TYR A 372 -14.92 -9.36 -16.78
N ARG A 373 -14.55 -8.98 -18.01
CA ARG A 373 -15.46 -8.34 -18.98
C ARG A 373 -16.50 -9.31 -19.53
N ASP A 374 -16.09 -10.48 -19.99
CA ASP A 374 -16.99 -11.50 -20.53
C ASP A 374 -17.82 -12.18 -19.42
N GLY A 375 -17.43 -12.02 -18.19
CA GLY A 375 -18.11 -12.55 -17.02
C GLY A 375 -18.99 -11.57 -16.26
N ILE A 376 -19.23 -10.39 -16.83
CA ILE A 376 -19.97 -9.33 -16.14
C ILE A 376 -21.37 -9.72 -15.71
N ASP A 377 -22.01 -10.64 -16.41
CA ASP A 377 -23.33 -11.19 -16.12
C ASP A 377 -23.30 -12.46 -15.26
N ARG A 378 -22.10 -12.96 -14.90
CA ARG A 378 -21.95 -14.15 -14.07
C ARG A 378 -22.30 -13.85 -12.63
N PRO A 379 -23.03 -14.74 -11.94
CA PRO A 379 -23.09 -14.69 -10.48
C PRO A 379 -21.67 -14.94 -9.91
N LYS A 380 -21.36 -14.36 -8.74
CA LYS A 380 -20.04 -14.46 -8.09
C LYS A 380 -19.43 -15.85 -8.09
N PRO A 381 -20.16 -16.92 -7.69
CA PRO A 381 -19.55 -18.25 -7.69
C PRO A 381 -19.11 -18.73 -9.05
N ALA A 382 -19.86 -18.40 -10.10
CA ALA A 382 -19.47 -18.73 -11.45
C ALA A 382 -18.23 -17.96 -11.91
N HIS A 383 -18.10 -16.70 -11.48
CA HIS A 383 -16.88 -15.93 -11.71
C HIS A 383 -15.68 -16.53 -10.98
N TRP A 384 -15.83 -16.94 -9.72
CA TRP A 384 -14.75 -17.58 -8.97
C TRP A 384 -14.30 -18.90 -9.61
N ILE A 385 -15.23 -19.71 -10.10
CA ILE A 385 -14.90 -20.96 -10.82
C ILE A 385 -14.09 -20.65 -12.08
N ALA A 386 -14.54 -19.70 -12.90
CA ALA A 386 -13.83 -19.31 -14.12
C ALA A 386 -12.43 -18.73 -13.81
N ALA A 387 -12.30 -17.95 -12.75
CA ALA A 387 -11.02 -17.44 -12.28
C ALA A 387 -10.08 -18.56 -11.80
N TYR A 388 -10.61 -19.53 -11.05
CA TYR A 388 -9.85 -20.70 -10.62
C TYR A 388 -9.35 -21.53 -11.82
N GLU A 389 -10.19 -21.73 -12.81
CA GLU A 389 -9.81 -22.44 -14.04
C GLU A 389 -8.70 -21.71 -14.79
N LEU A 390 -8.73 -20.37 -14.83
CA LEU A 390 -7.65 -19.57 -15.41
C LEU A 390 -6.34 -19.79 -14.66
N VAL A 391 -6.35 -19.60 -13.32
CA VAL A 391 -5.14 -19.72 -12.49
C VAL A 391 -4.57 -21.14 -12.55
N SER A 392 -5.42 -22.16 -12.50
CA SER A 392 -5.03 -23.57 -12.48
C SER A 392 -4.40 -24.06 -13.80
N ARG A 393 -4.54 -23.32 -14.89
CA ARG A 393 -3.78 -23.59 -16.14
C ARG A 393 -2.28 -23.36 -15.98
N TYR A 394 -1.89 -22.54 -15.04
CA TYR A 394 -0.51 -22.10 -14.82
C TYR A 394 0.08 -22.54 -13.49
N LEU A 395 -0.71 -22.52 -12.43
CA LEU A 395 -0.31 -22.92 -11.09
C LEU A 395 -0.96 -24.24 -10.68
N THR A 396 -0.24 -25.04 -9.91
CA THR A 396 -0.76 -26.29 -9.37
C THR A 396 -1.44 -26.02 -8.02
N PRO A 397 -2.76 -26.23 -7.89
CA PRO A 397 -3.45 -26.07 -6.64
C PRO A 397 -3.04 -27.16 -5.64
N HIS A 398 -3.20 -26.88 -4.34
CA HIS A 398 -2.98 -27.88 -3.31
C HIS A 398 -3.98 -29.03 -3.48
N PRO A 399 -3.54 -30.29 -3.54
CA PRO A 399 -4.42 -31.43 -3.89
C PRO A 399 -5.52 -31.71 -2.85
N ALA A 400 -5.36 -31.25 -1.61
CA ALA A 400 -6.37 -31.37 -0.58
C ALA A 400 -7.42 -30.23 -0.61
N SER A 401 -7.20 -29.19 -1.44
CA SER A 401 -8.13 -28.06 -1.54
C SER A 401 -9.48 -28.51 -2.10
N THR A 402 -10.55 -27.87 -1.66
CA THR A 402 -11.91 -28.14 -2.19
C THR A 402 -11.98 -27.83 -3.68
N TRP A 403 -11.31 -26.78 -4.12
CA TRP A 403 -11.24 -26.37 -5.52
C TRP A 403 -10.53 -27.41 -6.41
N ALA A 404 -9.47 -28.05 -5.90
CA ALA A 404 -8.75 -29.09 -6.64
C ALA A 404 -9.58 -30.36 -6.90
N LYS A 405 -10.66 -30.57 -6.18
CA LYS A 405 -11.59 -31.69 -6.37
C LYS A 405 -12.56 -31.49 -7.55
N GLY A 406 -12.48 -30.33 -8.18
CA GLY A 406 -13.33 -29.98 -9.31
C GLY A 406 -14.66 -29.32 -8.91
N THR A 407 -15.34 -28.77 -9.91
CA THR A 407 -16.57 -27.99 -9.71
C THR A 407 -17.73 -28.83 -9.13
N GLU A 408 -17.72 -30.14 -9.36
CA GLU A 408 -18.73 -31.05 -8.81
C GLU A 408 -18.64 -31.24 -7.29
N ALA A 409 -17.46 -30.96 -6.71
CA ALA A 409 -17.26 -31.03 -5.25
C ALA A 409 -17.63 -29.73 -4.54
N LEU A 410 -17.89 -28.65 -5.28
CA LEU A 410 -18.30 -27.38 -4.71
C LEU A 410 -19.78 -27.44 -4.30
N PRO A 411 -20.17 -26.86 -3.16
CA PRO A 411 -21.57 -26.84 -2.74
C PRO A 411 -22.38 -25.88 -3.61
N PHE A 412 -23.27 -26.41 -4.43
CA PHE A 412 -23.99 -25.66 -5.47
C PHE A 412 -25.31 -25.03 -5.05
N ASP A 413 -25.60 -24.86 -3.79
CA ASP A 413 -26.68 -23.94 -3.44
C ASP A 413 -26.16 -22.49 -3.56
N LEU A 414 -26.20 -21.98 -4.79
CA LEU A 414 -25.79 -20.64 -5.13
C LEU A 414 -26.67 -19.55 -4.49
N THR A 415 -27.73 -19.94 -3.80
CA THR A 415 -28.67 -19.02 -3.13
C THR A 415 -28.25 -18.70 -1.70
N ASP A 416 -27.52 -19.61 -1.02
CA ASP A 416 -26.95 -19.36 0.31
C ASP A 416 -25.49 -18.87 0.23
N GLY A 417 -25.33 -17.59 0.06
CA GLY A 417 -24.01 -16.96 0.00
C GLY A 417 -23.12 -17.16 1.25
N LYS A 418 -23.71 -17.49 2.41
CA LYS A 418 -22.95 -17.76 3.64
C LYS A 418 -22.43 -19.21 3.66
N ALA A 419 -23.24 -20.16 3.29
CA ALA A 419 -22.84 -21.55 3.18
C ALA A 419 -21.80 -21.73 2.08
N LEU A 420 -22.01 -21.07 0.95
CA LEU A 420 -21.07 -21.04 -0.17
C LEU A 420 -19.71 -20.44 0.25
N ASN A 421 -19.69 -19.28 0.89
CA ASN A 421 -18.46 -18.68 1.42
C ASN A 421 -17.74 -19.60 2.40
N LYS A 422 -18.46 -20.27 3.29
CA LYS A 422 -17.88 -21.19 4.27
C LYS A 422 -17.24 -22.41 3.61
N ALA A 423 -17.81 -22.88 2.51
CA ALA A 423 -17.32 -24.04 1.79
C ALA A 423 -16.18 -23.70 0.81
N LEU A 424 -16.18 -22.50 0.27
CA LEU A 424 -15.16 -22.01 -0.66
C LEU A 424 -13.95 -21.38 0.06
N CYS A 425 -14.15 -20.84 1.27
CA CYS A 425 -13.07 -20.47 2.16
C CYS A 425 -12.64 -21.71 2.92
N ASP A 426 -11.66 -22.44 2.41
CA ASP A 426 -11.13 -23.61 3.08
C ASP A 426 -10.47 -23.18 4.41
N ALA A 427 -11.15 -23.44 5.52
CA ALA A 427 -10.62 -23.16 6.85
C ALA A 427 -9.41 -24.03 7.21
N VAL A 428 -9.18 -25.11 6.47
CA VAL A 428 -8.11 -26.09 6.70
C VAL A 428 -6.88 -25.77 5.85
N LEU A 429 -7.09 -25.20 4.67
CA LEU A 429 -6.03 -24.85 3.73
C LEU A 429 -6.19 -23.37 3.32
N PRO A 430 -5.62 -22.46 4.10
CA PRO A 430 -5.69 -21.02 3.78
C PRO A 430 -4.94 -20.66 2.49
N ASP A 431 -4.14 -21.58 1.94
CA ASP A 431 -3.32 -21.39 0.74
C ASP A 431 -3.73 -22.40 -0.33
N GLU A 432 -4.60 -21.98 -1.23
CA GLU A 432 -5.08 -22.81 -2.35
C GLU A 432 -3.99 -23.06 -3.40
N PHE A 433 -3.05 -22.13 -3.56
CA PHE A 433 -1.94 -22.19 -4.50
C PHE A 433 -0.62 -22.02 -3.74
N PRO A 434 -0.07 -23.11 -3.18
CA PRO A 434 1.16 -23.06 -2.38
C PRO A 434 2.35 -22.56 -3.21
N LEU A 435 3.35 -22.01 -2.53
CA LEU A 435 4.58 -21.59 -3.18
C LEU A 435 5.23 -22.75 -3.94
N SER A 436 5.71 -22.48 -5.15
CA SER A 436 6.56 -23.40 -5.91
C SER A 436 7.90 -23.59 -5.19
N MET A 437 8.62 -24.66 -5.55
CA MET A 437 9.98 -24.91 -5.01
C MET A 437 10.93 -23.74 -5.26
N PHE A 438 10.78 -23.04 -6.38
CA PHE A 438 11.54 -21.84 -6.67
C PHE A 438 11.27 -20.74 -5.62
N TYR A 439 10.00 -20.45 -5.37
CA TYR A 439 9.63 -19.40 -4.43
C TYR A 439 9.86 -19.77 -2.97
N GLU A 440 9.73 -21.04 -2.60
CA GLU A 440 10.15 -21.50 -1.26
C GLU A 440 11.64 -21.29 -1.03
N ALA A 441 12.45 -21.58 -2.04
CA ALA A 441 13.90 -21.35 -1.96
C ALA A 441 14.24 -19.85 -1.94
N LEU A 442 13.60 -19.05 -2.77
CA LEU A 442 13.80 -17.59 -2.85
C LEU A 442 13.41 -16.93 -1.52
N SER A 443 12.21 -17.24 -1.00
CA SER A 443 11.73 -16.74 0.30
C SER A 443 12.71 -17.02 1.43
N LYS A 444 13.22 -18.26 1.49
CA LYS A 444 14.23 -18.65 2.50
C LYS A 444 15.52 -17.85 2.34
N LYS A 445 15.97 -17.60 1.13
CA LYS A 445 17.21 -16.86 0.84
C LYS A 445 17.08 -15.36 1.11
N LEU A 446 15.94 -14.78 0.83
CA LEU A 446 15.69 -13.33 0.99
C LEU A 446 15.11 -12.97 2.37
N SER A 447 14.82 -13.94 3.25
CA SER A 447 14.15 -13.68 4.54
C SER A 447 14.86 -12.62 5.39
N GLY A 448 16.19 -12.62 5.44
CA GLY A 448 16.98 -11.61 6.15
C GLY A 448 16.91 -10.23 5.48
N VAL A 449 16.88 -10.19 4.16
CA VAL A 449 16.74 -8.95 3.38
C VAL A 449 15.34 -8.36 3.61
N ILE A 450 14.29 -9.16 3.52
CA ILE A 450 12.91 -8.72 3.80
C ILE A 450 12.81 -8.17 5.22
N ALA A 451 13.36 -8.87 6.21
CA ALA A 451 13.34 -8.41 7.59
C ALA A 451 14.08 -7.06 7.78
N SER A 452 15.17 -6.82 7.04
CA SER A 452 15.92 -5.57 7.11
C SER A 452 15.18 -4.36 6.54
N THR A 453 14.09 -4.57 5.79
CA THR A 453 13.28 -3.48 5.22
C THR A 453 12.13 -3.03 6.13
N THR A 454 12.01 -3.60 7.34
CA THR A 454 11.03 -3.15 8.33
C THR A 454 11.31 -1.71 8.71
N GLY A 455 10.30 -0.85 8.68
CA GLY A 455 10.43 0.57 9.00
C GLY A 455 11.27 1.41 8.03
N ILE A 456 11.76 0.82 6.93
CA ILE A 456 12.59 1.53 5.96
C ILE A 456 11.86 2.73 5.35
N THR A 457 12.59 3.80 5.09
CA THR A 457 12.14 4.96 4.31
C THR A 457 13.24 5.40 3.34
N GLY A 458 12.89 6.25 2.38
CA GLY A 458 13.85 6.78 1.42
C GLY A 458 15.06 7.50 2.06
N ALA A 459 14.85 8.16 3.18
CA ALA A 459 15.90 8.88 3.91
C ALA A 459 17.02 7.97 4.43
N GLY A 460 16.73 6.71 4.75
CA GLY A 460 17.72 5.75 5.26
C GLY A 460 18.70 5.21 4.23
N LEU A 461 18.45 5.43 2.93
CA LEU A 461 19.27 4.88 1.84
C LEU A 461 20.24 5.89 1.19
N GLN A 462 20.26 7.13 1.63
CA GLN A 462 21.21 8.14 1.15
C GLN A 462 22.64 7.93 1.69
N GLY A 463 23.15 6.73 1.68
CA GLY A 463 24.50 6.45 2.19
C GLY A 463 24.96 5.01 2.02
N VAL A 464 24.14 4.13 1.50
CA VAL A 464 24.53 2.76 1.16
C VAL A 464 24.90 2.71 -0.32
N ALA A 465 26.02 3.34 -0.64
CA ALA A 465 26.74 3.01 -1.87
C ALA A 465 27.43 1.67 -1.66
N ALA A 466 27.30 0.78 -2.65
CA ALA A 466 27.73 -0.58 -2.80
C ALA A 466 29.01 -1.01 -2.06
#